data_45a39cbc0ed1d5a8091ba5f9095eb236
#
_entry.id   45a39cbc0ed1d5a8091ba5f9095eb236
#
_cell.length_a   1.000
_cell.length_b   1.000
_cell.length_c   1.000
_cell.angle_alpha   90.00
_cell.angle_beta   90.00
_cell.angle_gamma   90.00
#
_symmetry.space_group_name_H-M   'P 1'
#
loop_
_entity.id
_entity.type
_entity.pdbx_description
1 polymer ?
#
loop_
_entity_poly.entity_id
_entity_poly.type
_entity_poly.pdbx_seq_one_letter_code
_entity_poly.pdbx_strand_id
1 'polypeptide(L)'
;MAVHRDPETAAKLNRTPGVMAVCGSPESLPLNPCSFDAVLVHQRFHELAPGLVLPEVARVLRPSSVLGVSWLVRDDTVPWVKRLAALLRTVDESAMSGDYGTESVQKLVSSKYFPDDEHTTKRLWVPVDRDSLIAMAANLPAVQDLDTDSRSELLTKVAALADDSAGMSGLRLPYQLECWRAWVDHDELTTPIRPDDNGLTITL
;
A
#
# COMPACT_ATOMS: atom_id res chain seq x y z
N MET A 1 4.54 -1.49 -16.83
CA MET A 1 5.80 -0.83 -16.40
C MET A 1 5.76 -0.68 -14.87
N ALA A 2 6.91 -0.76 -14.18
CA ALA A 2 7.05 -0.51 -12.75
C ALA A 2 8.06 0.63 -12.52
N VAL A 3 7.85 1.44 -11.50
CA VAL A 3 8.79 2.48 -11.06
C VAL A 3 9.22 2.18 -9.63
N HIS A 4 10.51 2.19 -9.37
CA HIS A 4 11.05 1.97 -8.03
C HIS A 4 12.25 2.88 -7.77
N ARG A 5 12.36 3.42 -6.54
CA ARG A 5 13.46 4.33 -6.17
C ARG A 5 14.82 3.62 -6.09
N ASP A 6 14.81 2.37 -5.64
CA ASP A 6 16.03 1.57 -5.53
C ASP A 6 16.37 0.90 -6.86
N PRO A 7 17.57 1.17 -7.41
CA PRO A 7 18.01 0.62 -8.70
C PRO A 7 18.18 -0.91 -8.69
N GLU A 8 18.56 -1.50 -7.55
CA GLU A 8 18.68 -2.97 -7.46
C GLU A 8 17.32 -3.65 -7.56
N THR A 9 16.31 -3.09 -6.91
CA THR A 9 14.93 -3.58 -7.01
C THR A 9 14.39 -3.41 -8.42
N ALA A 10 14.62 -2.27 -9.07
CA ALA A 10 14.24 -2.07 -10.47
C ALA A 10 14.93 -3.10 -11.39
N ALA A 11 16.21 -3.38 -11.16
CA ALA A 11 16.95 -4.41 -11.91
C ALA A 11 16.41 -5.82 -11.66
N LYS A 12 15.99 -6.15 -10.43
CA LYS A 12 15.32 -7.43 -10.12
C LYS A 12 13.98 -7.55 -10.84
N LEU A 13 13.16 -6.50 -10.81
CA LEU A 13 11.85 -6.47 -11.48
C LEU A 13 11.99 -6.67 -13.00
N ASN A 14 13.02 -6.12 -13.64
CA ASN A 14 13.30 -6.32 -15.07
C ASN A 14 13.64 -7.77 -15.45
N ARG A 15 13.94 -8.65 -14.48
CA ARG A 15 14.11 -10.09 -14.72
C ARG A 15 12.79 -10.86 -14.75
N THR A 16 11.70 -10.22 -14.34
CA THR A 16 10.38 -10.83 -14.34
C THR A 16 9.77 -10.71 -15.75
N PRO A 17 9.37 -11.82 -16.37
CA PRO A 17 8.76 -11.78 -17.70
C PRO A 17 7.56 -10.85 -17.75
N GLY A 18 7.49 -9.98 -18.77
CA GLY A 18 6.41 -9.04 -18.97
C GLY A 18 6.48 -7.76 -18.10
N VAL A 19 7.48 -7.63 -17.24
CA VAL A 19 7.71 -6.42 -16.44
C VAL A 19 8.84 -5.60 -17.06
N MET A 20 8.57 -4.33 -17.31
CA MET A 20 9.58 -3.31 -17.58
C MET A 20 9.65 -2.39 -16.35
N ALA A 21 10.81 -2.27 -15.72
CA ALA A 21 11.01 -1.42 -14.56
C ALA A 21 12.02 -0.31 -14.85
N VAL A 22 11.74 0.86 -14.32
CA VAL A 22 12.63 2.03 -14.38
C VAL A 22 12.96 2.49 -12.96
N CYS A 23 14.18 2.97 -12.76
CA CYS A 23 14.57 3.62 -11.53
C CYS A 23 14.08 5.08 -11.56
N GLY A 24 13.32 5.48 -10.53
CA GLY A 24 12.76 6.83 -10.45
C GLY A 24 11.98 7.06 -9.18
N SER A 25 11.68 8.32 -8.89
CA SER A 25 10.82 8.72 -7.78
C SER A 25 9.36 8.84 -8.23
N PRO A 26 8.39 8.38 -7.43
CA PRO A 26 6.97 8.63 -7.70
C PRO A 26 6.60 10.11 -7.77
N GLU A 27 7.34 10.96 -7.09
CA GLU A 27 7.16 12.43 -7.07
C GLU A 27 7.75 13.14 -8.29
N SER A 28 8.52 12.41 -9.12
CA SER A 28 9.11 12.91 -10.36
C SER A 28 9.34 11.72 -11.29
N LEU A 29 8.29 11.31 -11.97
CA LEU A 29 8.29 10.11 -12.81
C LEU A 29 9.10 10.35 -14.09
N PRO A 30 10.12 9.51 -14.41
CA PRO A 30 10.89 9.61 -15.63
C PRO A 30 10.12 9.03 -16.83
N LEU A 31 8.88 9.50 -17.00
CA LEU A 31 7.93 8.99 -17.97
C LEU A 31 7.31 10.14 -18.78
N ASN A 32 6.98 9.88 -20.03
CA ASN A 32 6.36 10.87 -20.89
C ASN A 32 4.91 11.18 -20.43
N PRO A 33 4.44 12.42 -20.62
CA PRO A 33 3.05 12.77 -20.37
C PRO A 33 2.09 11.92 -21.20
N CYS A 34 0.88 11.72 -20.72
CA CYS A 34 -0.22 11.06 -21.42
C CYS A 34 0.17 9.72 -22.07
N SER A 35 0.95 8.89 -21.36
CA SER A 35 1.51 7.65 -21.90
C SER A 35 0.84 6.38 -21.36
N PHE A 36 0.05 6.49 -20.28
CA PHE A 36 -0.51 5.35 -19.58
C PHE A 36 -2.03 5.44 -19.47
N ASP A 37 -2.68 4.28 -19.54
CA ASP A 37 -4.12 4.13 -19.39
C ASP A 37 -4.51 3.83 -17.92
N ALA A 38 -3.55 3.41 -17.11
CA ALA A 38 -3.74 3.20 -15.68
C ALA A 38 -2.41 3.32 -14.92
N VAL A 39 -2.48 3.85 -13.71
CA VAL A 39 -1.42 3.78 -12.70
C VAL A 39 -1.98 3.05 -11.49
N LEU A 40 -1.22 2.09 -10.95
CA LEU A 40 -1.61 1.32 -9.78
C LEU A 40 -0.58 1.51 -8.67
N VAL A 41 -1.06 1.81 -7.47
CA VAL A 41 -0.25 1.90 -6.24
C VAL A 41 -0.83 0.93 -5.22
N HIS A 42 -0.07 -0.10 -4.88
CA HIS A 42 -0.49 -1.11 -3.91
C HIS A 42 0.33 -1.01 -2.63
N GLN A 43 -0.35 -0.97 -1.48
CA GLN A 43 0.19 -0.98 -0.10
C GLN A 43 1.01 0.25 0.32
N ARG A 44 1.49 1.07 -0.59
CA ARG A 44 2.52 2.08 -0.29
C ARG A 44 2.11 3.54 -0.54
N PHE A 45 0.87 3.79 -0.87
CA PHE A 45 0.42 5.16 -1.18
C PHE A 45 0.58 6.12 0.02
N HIS A 46 0.41 5.61 1.23
CA HIS A 46 0.59 6.38 2.48
C HIS A 46 2.06 6.79 2.76
N GLU A 47 3.03 6.14 2.10
CA GLU A 47 4.44 6.49 2.20
C GLU A 47 4.87 7.57 1.19
N LEU A 48 3.99 7.92 0.27
CA LEU A 48 4.23 8.90 -0.77
C LEU A 48 3.81 10.30 -0.30
N ALA A 49 4.32 11.34 -0.94
CA ALA A 49 3.88 12.70 -0.75
C ALA A 49 2.72 13.03 -1.72
N PRO A 50 1.45 12.91 -1.32
CA PRO A 50 0.31 13.02 -2.25
C PRO A 50 0.30 14.34 -3.02
N GLY A 51 0.69 15.45 -2.40
CA GLY A 51 0.77 16.75 -3.06
C GLY A 51 1.75 16.82 -4.24
N LEU A 52 2.74 15.93 -4.29
CA LEU A 52 3.71 15.83 -5.39
C LEU A 52 3.39 14.67 -6.33
N VAL A 53 2.92 13.56 -5.78
CA VAL A 53 2.65 12.34 -6.55
C VAL A 53 1.39 12.45 -7.40
N LEU A 54 0.32 13.04 -6.89
CA LEU A 54 -0.94 13.14 -7.63
C LEU A 54 -0.82 13.96 -8.92
N PRO A 55 -0.17 15.15 -8.94
CA PRO A 55 0.09 15.87 -10.19
C PRO A 55 0.94 15.06 -11.19
N GLU A 56 1.97 14.34 -10.71
CA GLU A 56 2.83 13.52 -11.56
C GLU A 56 2.08 12.33 -12.15
N VAL A 57 1.25 11.67 -11.36
CA VAL A 57 0.38 10.59 -11.85
C VAL A 57 -0.62 11.14 -12.86
N ALA A 58 -1.25 12.28 -12.60
CA ALA A 58 -2.13 12.93 -13.55
C ALA A 58 -1.43 13.27 -14.87
N ARG A 59 -0.19 13.78 -14.79
CA ARG A 59 0.61 14.12 -15.98
C ARG A 59 0.89 12.92 -16.89
N VAL A 60 1.17 11.75 -16.33
CA VAL A 60 1.52 10.55 -17.12
C VAL A 60 0.30 9.78 -17.61
N LEU A 61 -0.85 9.95 -16.96
CA LEU A 61 -2.10 9.34 -17.40
C LEU A 61 -2.66 10.04 -18.64
N ARG A 62 -3.29 9.28 -19.53
CA ARG A 62 -4.10 9.81 -20.63
C ARG A 62 -5.40 10.40 -20.10
N PRO A 63 -6.05 11.31 -20.85
CA PRO A 63 -7.38 11.79 -20.48
C PRO A 63 -8.36 10.65 -20.18
N SER A 64 -9.14 10.81 -19.12
CA SER A 64 -10.12 9.82 -18.65
C SER A 64 -9.54 8.46 -18.20
N SER A 65 -8.22 8.39 -18.02
CA SER A 65 -7.54 7.20 -17.47
C SER A 65 -7.60 7.17 -15.94
N VAL A 66 -7.13 6.09 -15.31
CA VAL A 66 -7.40 5.83 -13.91
C VAL A 66 -6.15 5.71 -13.05
N LEU A 67 -6.24 6.22 -11.84
CA LEU A 67 -5.38 5.86 -10.72
C LEU A 67 -6.10 4.84 -9.84
N GLY A 68 -5.50 3.67 -9.66
CA GLY A 68 -5.93 2.67 -8.69
C GLY A 68 -5.02 2.67 -7.46
N VAL A 69 -5.62 2.82 -6.28
CA VAL A 69 -4.89 2.73 -5.02
C VAL A 69 -5.50 1.62 -4.19
N SER A 70 -4.68 0.75 -3.61
CA SER A 70 -5.23 -0.38 -2.86
C SER A 70 -4.36 -0.80 -1.67
N TRP A 71 -5.03 -1.34 -0.65
CA TRP A 71 -4.42 -1.94 0.53
C TRP A 71 -5.06 -3.27 0.86
N LEU A 72 -4.23 -4.20 1.32
CA LEU A 72 -4.67 -5.38 2.04
C LEU A 72 -4.61 -5.08 3.53
N VAL A 73 -5.77 -4.88 4.13
CA VAL A 73 -5.94 -4.70 5.56
C VAL A 73 -6.21 -6.06 6.19
N ARG A 74 -5.51 -6.40 7.25
CA ARG A 74 -5.78 -7.64 7.96
C ARG A 74 -7.08 -7.50 8.75
N ASP A 75 -7.97 -8.48 8.59
CA ASP A 75 -9.26 -8.48 9.31
C ASP A 75 -9.07 -9.17 10.68
N ASP A 76 -8.91 -8.38 11.74
CA ASP A 76 -8.73 -8.85 13.11
C ASP A 76 -10.07 -9.12 13.84
N THR A 77 -11.20 -9.07 13.16
CA THR A 77 -12.49 -9.48 13.72
C THR A 77 -12.55 -10.99 13.98
N VAL A 78 -11.71 -11.77 13.30
CA VAL A 78 -11.60 -13.22 13.49
C VAL A 78 -10.84 -13.53 14.78
N PRO A 79 -11.41 -14.35 15.71
CA PRO A 79 -10.88 -14.52 17.06
C PRO A 79 -9.40 -14.96 17.13
N TRP A 80 -8.95 -15.89 16.28
CA TRP A 80 -7.58 -16.34 16.32
C TRP A 80 -6.61 -15.28 15.76
N VAL A 81 -7.03 -14.50 14.77
CA VAL A 81 -6.24 -13.38 14.22
C VAL A 81 -6.10 -12.28 15.27
N LYS A 82 -7.17 -11.99 16.03
CA LYS A 82 -7.10 -11.07 17.18
C LYS A 82 -6.11 -11.52 18.23
N ARG A 83 -6.06 -12.84 18.54
CA ARG A 83 -5.07 -13.42 19.46
C ARG A 83 -3.65 -13.30 18.90
N LEU A 84 -3.46 -13.55 17.60
CA LEU A 84 -2.17 -13.35 16.93
C LEU A 84 -1.71 -11.90 17.01
N ALA A 85 -2.60 -10.95 16.71
CA ALA A 85 -2.31 -9.53 16.84
C ALA A 85 -1.89 -9.15 18.26
N ALA A 86 -2.61 -9.66 19.27
CA ALA A 86 -2.27 -9.42 20.66
C ALA A 86 -0.87 -9.95 21.04
N LEU A 87 -0.49 -11.13 20.54
CA LEU A 87 0.86 -11.69 20.74
C LEU A 87 1.92 -10.81 20.08
N LEU A 88 1.74 -10.38 18.84
CA LEU A 88 2.73 -9.58 18.13
C LEU A 88 2.85 -8.17 18.72
N ARG A 89 1.76 -7.59 19.23
CA ARG A 89 1.76 -6.27 19.90
C ARG A 89 2.51 -6.25 21.23
N THR A 90 2.88 -7.41 21.81
CA THR A 90 3.77 -7.43 22.97
C THR A 90 5.19 -6.97 22.65
N VAL A 91 5.58 -6.99 21.37
CA VAL A 91 6.92 -6.58 20.90
C VAL A 91 6.87 -5.37 19.96
N ASP A 92 5.73 -5.12 19.34
CA ASP A 92 5.52 -3.97 18.45
C ASP A 92 4.04 -3.54 18.56
N GLU A 93 3.79 -2.42 19.24
CA GLU A 93 2.42 -1.88 19.41
C GLU A 93 1.72 -1.61 18.09
N SER A 94 2.48 -1.31 17.04
CA SER A 94 1.96 -1.06 15.69
C SER A 94 1.70 -2.36 14.90
N ALA A 95 2.15 -3.51 15.43
CA ALA A 95 1.98 -4.78 14.74
C ALA A 95 0.50 -5.06 14.44
N MET A 96 0.22 -5.31 13.16
CA MET A 96 -1.12 -5.59 12.68
C MET A 96 -2.13 -4.44 12.91
N SER A 97 -1.66 -3.20 13.14
CA SER A 97 -2.55 -2.03 13.16
C SER A 97 -3.13 -1.81 11.75
N GLY A 98 -4.42 -1.45 11.70
CA GLY A 98 -5.15 -1.30 10.43
C GLY A 98 -5.19 0.12 9.90
N ASP A 99 -4.37 1.03 10.40
CA ASP A 99 -4.34 2.39 9.83
C ASP A 99 -3.44 2.42 8.58
N TYR A 100 -4.08 2.33 7.44
CA TYR A 100 -3.43 2.27 6.13
C TYR A 100 -3.61 3.59 5.36
N GLY A 101 -3.27 4.70 6.03
CA GLY A 101 -3.16 5.97 5.33
C GLY A 101 -4.50 6.66 5.04
N THR A 102 -5.41 6.67 6.00
CA THR A 102 -6.67 7.42 5.93
C THR A 102 -6.44 8.88 5.47
N GLU A 103 -5.39 9.54 5.97
CA GLU A 103 -5.01 10.88 5.54
C GLU A 103 -4.64 10.95 4.06
N SER A 104 -3.88 9.96 3.56
CA SER A 104 -3.49 9.91 2.15
C SER A 104 -4.67 9.66 1.23
N VAL A 105 -5.64 8.84 1.67
CA VAL A 105 -6.91 8.64 0.95
C VAL A 105 -7.71 9.93 0.93
N GLN A 106 -7.81 10.67 2.03
CA GLN A 106 -8.49 11.96 2.05
C GLN A 106 -7.87 12.95 1.06
N LYS A 107 -6.55 12.96 0.92
CA LYS A 107 -5.86 13.78 -0.08
C LYS A 107 -6.13 13.31 -1.51
N LEU A 108 -6.34 12.01 -1.74
CA LEU A 108 -6.74 11.48 -3.04
C LEU A 108 -8.17 11.94 -3.39
N VAL A 109 -9.15 11.66 -2.52
CA VAL A 109 -10.57 11.95 -2.78
C VAL A 109 -10.89 13.45 -2.78
N SER A 110 -10.03 14.29 -2.22
CA SER A 110 -10.13 15.75 -2.30
C SER A 110 -9.25 16.36 -3.40
N SER A 111 -8.62 15.52 -4.22
CA SER A 111 -7.70 16.00 -5.24
C SER A 111 -8.44 16.56 -6.45
N LYS A 112 -8.11 17.78 -6.83
CA LYS A 112 -8.59 18.41 -8.06
C LYS A 112 -8.15 17.71 -9.35
N TYR A 113 -7.08 16.90 -9.30
CA TYR A 113 -6.63 16.09 -10.43
C TYR A 113 -7.44 14.81 -10.61
N PHE A 114 -8.19 14.40 -9.59
CA PHE A 114 -8.98 13.17 -9.55
C PHE A 114 -10.33 13.45 -8.87
N PRO A 115 -11.19 14.28 -9.50
CA PRO A 115 -12.44 14.74 -8.90
C PRO A 115 -13.49 13.64 -8.72
N ASP A 116 -13.40 12.57 -9.52
CA ASP A 116 -14.30 11.44 -9.48
C ASP A 116 -13.58 10.20 -8.97
N ASP A 117 -14.11 9.57 -7.92
CA ASP A 117 -13.56 8.35 -7.36
C ASP A 117 -14.63 7.31 -7.02
N GLU A 118 -14.21 6.08 -6.94
CA GLU A 118 -15.02 4.94 -6.53
C GLU A 118 -14.24 4.08 -5.53
N HIS A 119 -14.88 3.75 -4.42
CA HIS A 119 -14.34 2.87 -3.39
C HIS A 119 -15.00 1.51 -3.41
N THR A 120 -14.20 0.45 -3.33
CA THR A 120 -14.67 -0.93 -3.26
C THR A 120 -13.89 -1.72 -2.22
N THR A 121 -14.60 -2.46 -1.40
CA THR A 121 -14.03 -3.36 -0.41
C THR A 121 -14.31 -4.81 -0.77
N LYS A 122 -13.29 -5.68 -0.67
CA LYS A 122 -13.46 -7.13 -0.87
C LYS A 122 -12.77 -7.91 0.25
N ARG A 123 -13.50 -8.86 0.84
CA ARG A 123 -12.91 -9.79 1.81
C ARG A 123 -12.21 -10.93 1.09
N LEU A 124 -10.96 -11.18 1.46
CA LEU A 124 -10.11 -12.24 0.94
C LEU A 124 -9.72 -13.19 2.07
N TRP A 125 -9.65 -14.48 1.75
CA TRP A 125 -9.18 -15.52 2.66
C TRP A 125 -7.94 -16.17 2.07
N VAL A 126 -6.79 -15.91 2.65
CA VAL A 126 -5.51 -16.46 2.18
C VAL A 126 -5.19 -17.71 3.01
N PRO A 127 -5.08 -18.89 2.41
CA PRO A 127 -4.62 -20.07 3.11
C PRO A 127 -3.24 -19.82 3.72
N VAL A 128 -3.04 -20.24 4.95
CA VAL A 128 -1.76 -20.18 5.64
C VAL A 128 -1.55 -21.48 6.42
N ASP A 129 -0.38 -22.05 6.33
CA ASP A 129 0.01 -23.15 7.20
C ASP A 129 0.75 -22.63 8.45
N ARG A 130 0.98 -23.54 9.38
CA ARG A 130 1.67 -23.29 10.64
C ARG A 130 3.06 -22.65 10.41
N ASP A 131 3.82 -23.23 9.51
CA ASP A 131 5.22 -22.82 9.28
C ASP A 131 5.29 -21.44 8.61
N SER A 132 4.40 -21.18 7.67
CA SER A 132 4.25 -19.84 7.05
C SER A 132 3.83 -18.78 8.07
N LEU A 133 2.96 -19.13 9.03
CA LEU A 133 2.56 -18.20 10.09
C LEU A 133 3.73 -17.88 11.02
N ILE A 134 4.51 -18.88 11.41
CA ILE A 134 5.73 -18.71 12.21
C ILE A 134 6.76 -17.87 11.45
N ALA A 135 6.99 -18.18 10.16
CA ALA A 135 7.92 -17.43 9.33
C ALA A 135 7.49 -15.97 9.16
N MET A 136 6.20 -15.71 8.99
CA MET A 136 5.64 -14.37 8.93
C MET A 136 5.93 -13.59 10.22
N ALA A 137 5.71 -14.18 11.38
CA ALA A 137 6.01 -13.54 12.66
C ALA A 137 7.53 -13.32 12.85
N ALA A 138 8.35 -14.30 12.49
CA ALA A 138 9.82 -14.23 12.59
C ALA A 138 10.45 -13.15 11.70
N ASN A 139 9.78 -12.78 10.59
CA ASN A 139 10.25 -11.76 9.65
C ASN A 139 9.87 -10.33 10.05
N LEU A 140 9.10 -10.14 11.11
CA LEU A 140 8.84 -8.79 11.63
C LEU A 140 10.13 -8.18 12.20
N PRO A 141 10.49 -6.93 11.83
CA PRO A 141 11.71 -6.29 12.33
C PRO A 141 11.82 -6.34 13.85
N ALA A 142 10.78 -5.96 14.58
CA ALA A 142 10.75 -5.99 16.04
C ALA A 142 10.98 -7.39 16.64
N VAL A 143 10.60 -8.46 15.94
CA VAL A 143 10.87 -9.85 16.35
C VAL A 143 12.29 -10.27 16.02
N GLN A 144 12.87 -9.73 14.96
CA GLN A 144 14.27 -9.97 14.60
C GLN A 144 15.23 -9.32 15.59
N ASP A 145 14.84 -8.19 16.17
CA ASP A 145 15.63 -7.42 17.16
C ASP A 145 15.56 -8.02 18.58
N LEU A 146 14.68 -8.99 18.84
CA LEU A 146 14.62 -9.70 20.13
C LEU A 146 15.86 -10.57 20.36
N ASP A 147 16.22 -10.73 21.64
CA ASP A 147 17.17 -11.77 22.04
C ASP A 147 16.65 -13.17 21.70
N THR A 148 17.57 -14.15 21.69
CA THR A 148 17.27 -15.53 21.25
C THR A 148 16.15 -16.19 22.06
N ASP A 149 16.13 -15.97 23.38
CA ASP A 149 15.19 -16.63 24.28
C ASP A 149 13.78 -16.02 24.11
N SER A 150 13.67 -14.69 24.15
CA SER A 150 12.42 -13.95 23.93
C SER A 150 11.81 -14.24 22.56
N ARG A 151 12.65 -14.28 21.53
CA ARG A 151 12.23 -14.64 20.17
C ARG A 151 11.68 -16.06 20.09
N SER A 152 12.40 -17.03 20.69
CA SER A 152 12.00 -18.44 20.72
C SER A 152 10.67 -18.62 21.46
N GLU A 153 10.50 -17.93 22.60
CA GLU A 153 9.25 -17.96 23.37
C GLU A 153 8.08 -17.43 22.57
N LEU A 154 8.24 -16.26 21.91
CA LEU A 154 7.19 -15.67 21.08
C LEU A 154 6.80 -16.61 19.93
N LEU A 155 7.77 -17.14 19.19
CA LEU A 155 7.49 -18.03 18.06
C LEU A 155 6.83 -19.35 18.51
N THR A 156 7.17 -19.85 19.70
CA THR A 156 6.49 -21.00 20.30
C THR A 156 5.02 -20.70 20.60
N LYS A 157 4.72 -19.50 21.13
CA LYS A 157 3.33 -19.06 21.34
C LYS A 157 2.55 -18.90 20.03
N VAL A 158 3.20 -18.41 18.98
CA VAL A 158 2.58 -18.31 17.63
C VAL A 158 2.30 -19.71 17.07
N ALA A 159 3.23 -20.65 17.24
CA ALA A 159 3.04 -22.03 16.83
C ALA A 159 1.87 -22.71 17.56
N ALA A 160 1.80 -22.57 18.88
CA ALA A 160 0.71 -23.10 19.69
C ALA A 160 -0.66 -22.49 19.27
N LEU A 161 -0.69 -21.19 18.99
CA LEU A 161 -1.88 -20.53 18.49
C LEU A 161 -2.32 -21.09 17.13
N ALA A 162 -1.38 -21.38 16.24
CA ALA A 162 -1.67 -22.00 14.95
C ALA A 162 -2.30 -23.38 15.13
N ASP A 163 -1.68 -24.22 15.99
CA ASP A 163 -2.15 -25.58 16.28
C ASP A 163 -3.55 -25.57 16.92
N ASP A 164 -3.82 -24.69 17.87
CA ASP A 164 -5.13 -24.51 18.52
C ASP A 164 -6.22 -24.01 17.56
N SER A 165 -5.83 -23.27 16.55
CA SER A 165 -6.77 -22.59 15.64
C SER A 165 -7.00 -23.34 14.33
N ALA A 166 -6.17 -24.33 14.04
CA ALA A 166 -6.28 -25.14 12.84
C ALA A 166 -7.54 -26.05 12.93
N GLY A 167 -8.62 -25.61 12.31
CA GLY A 167 -9.80 -26.46 12.10
C GLY A 167 -9.58 -27.46 10.94
N MET A 168 -10.63 -28.25 10.64
CA MET A 168 -10.60 -29.25 9.54
C MET A 168 -10.30 -28.64 8.17
N SER A 169 -10.53 -27.33 7.99
CA SER A 169 -10.29 -26.60 6.72
C SER A 169 -8.92 -25.90 6.67
N GLY A 170 -8.06 -26.09 7.66
CA GLY A 170 -6.80 -25.39 7.82
C GLY A 170 -6.99 -23.91 8.26
N LEU A 171 -5.86 -23.23 8.44
CA LEU A 171 -5.87 -21.81 8.78
C LEU A 171 -6.05 -20.96 7.53
N ARG A 172 -6.82 -19.90 7.66
CA ARG A 172 -7.00 -18.89 6.62
C ARG A 172 -6.90 -17.50 7.23
N LEU A 173 -5.94 -16.73 6.76
CA LEU A 173 -5.82 -15.31 7.12
C LEU A 173 -6.87 -14.49 6.37
N PRO A 174 -7.78 -13.84 7.07
CA PRO A 174 -8.72 -12.93 6.45
C PRO A 174 -8.04 -11.58 6.21
N TYR A 175 -8.25 -11.07 5.01
CA TYR A 175 -7.88 -9.73 4.61
C TYR A 175 -9.09 -9.00 4.06
N GLN A 176 -9.10 -7.71 4.26
CA GLN A 176 -9.98 -6.78 3.59
C GLN A 176 -9.14 -6.04 2.54
N LEU A 177 -9.46 -6.23 1.26
CA LEU A 177 -8.85 -5.48 0.18
C LEU A 177 -9.66 -4.20 -0.01
N GLU A 178 -9.05 -3.08 0.35
CA GLU A 178 -9.57 -1.73 0.13
C GLU A 178 -9.02 -1.20 -1.19
N CYS A 179 -9.89 -0.77 -2.10
CA CYS A 179 -9.53 -0.27 -3.41
C CYS A 179 -10.24 1.05 -3.69
N TRP A 180 -9.47 2.04 -4.11
CA TRP A 180 -9.97 3.28 -4.71
C TRP A 180 -9.59 3.32 -6.17
N ARG A 181 -10.53 3.70 -7.02
CA ARG A 181 -10.34 3.99 -8.43
C ARG A 181 -10.73 5.42 -8.67
N ALA A 182 -9.80 6.24 -9.12
CA ALA A 182 -10.03 7.66 -9.35
C ALA A 182 -9.70 8.00 -10.80
N TRP A 183 -10.55 8.80 -11.45
CA TRP A 183 -10.39 9.21 -12.84
C TRP A 183 -9.65 10.53 -12.92
N VAL A 184 -8.66 10.60 -13.83
CA VAL A 184 -7.88 11.81 -14.03
C VAL A 184 -8.70 12.86 -14.77
N ASP A 185 -8.63 14.08 -14.26
CA ASP A 185 -9.03 15.30 -14.95
C ASP A 185 -7.79 16.15 -15.21
N HIS A 186 -7.60 16.57 -16.46
CA HIS A 186 -6.46 17.37 -16.88
C HIS A 186 -6.72 18.87 -16.87
N ASP A 187 -7.92 19.32 -16.53
CA ASP A 187 -8.26 20.74 -16.55
C ASP A 187 -7.31 21.57 -15.67
N GLU A 188 -6.94 21.02 -14.50
CA GLU A 188 -5.96 21.66 -13.61
C GLU A 188 -4.53 21.73 -14.17
N LEU A 189 -4.16 20.79 -15.04
CA LEU A 189 -2.84 20.79 -15.69
C LEU A 189 -2.78 21.72 -16.90
N THR A 190 -3.94 22.05 -17.48
CA THR A 190 -4.05 22.80 -18.73
C THR A 190 -4.63 24.19 -18.54
N THR A 191 -5.28 24.46 -17.41
CA THR A 191 -5.84 25.79 -17.11
C THR A 191 -4.71 26.82 -17.00
N PRO A 192 -4.73 27.90 -17.82
CA PRO A 192 -3.72 28.95 -17.73
C PRO A 192 -3.76 29.65 -16.35
N ILE A 193 -2.60 29.81 -15.73
CA ILE A 193 -2.47 30.62 -14.53
C ILE A 193 -2.76 32.06 -14.90
N ARG A 194 -3.85 32.62 -14.37
CA ARG A 194 -4.18 34.04 -14.53
C ARG A 194 -3.68 34.78 -13.28
N PRO A 195 -2.73 35.73 -13.42
CA PRO A 195 -2.40 36.62 -12.32
C PRO A 195 -3.65 37.42 -11.94
N ASP A 196 -3.94 37.50 -10.66
CA ASP A 196 -4.92 38.44 -10.15
C ASP A 196 -4.36 39.88 -10.12
N ASP A 197 -5.17 40.84 -9.82
CA ASP A 197 -4.78 42.26 -9.78
C ASP A 197 -3.66 42.56 -8.76
N ASN A 198 -3.36 41.63 -7.87
CA ASN A 198 -2.29 41.70 -6.85
C ASN A 198 -1.04 40.87 -7.18
N GLY A 199 -0.98 40.25 -8.35
CA GLY A 199 0.13 39.41 -8.79
C GLY A 199 -0.06 37.92 -8.43
N LEU A 200 0.96 37.11 -8.71
CA LEU A 200 0.98 35.67 -8.40
C LEU A 200 1.24 35.46 -6.90
N THR A 201 0.25 34.96 -6.18
CA THR A 201 0.45 34.48 -4.80
C THR A 201 0.80 32.99 -4.84
N ILE A 202 2.03 32.63 -4.49
CA ILE A 202 2.46 31.22 -4.31
C ILE A 202 2.28 30.91 -2.83
N THR A 203 1.30 30.08 -2.51
CA THR A 203 1.17 29.48 -1.18
C THR A 203 2.01 28.18 -1.17
N LEU A 204 3.07 28.18 -0.35
CA LEU A 204 3.95 27.01 -0.14
C LEU A 204 3.33 26.05 0.86
#